data_20b888f57a0dcd3a3179a094a72ab061
#
_entry.id   20b888f57a0dcd3a3179a094a72ab061
#
_cell.length_a   1.000
_cell.length_b   1.000
_cell.length_c   1.000
_cell.angle_alpha   90.00
_cell.angle_beta   90.00
_cell.angle_gamma   90.00
#
_symmetry.space_group_name_H-M   'P 1'
#
loop_
_entity.id
_entity.type
_entity.pdbx_description
1 polymer ?
#
loop_
_entity_poly.entity_id
_entity_poly.type
_entity_poly.pdbx_seq_one_letter_code
_entity_poly.pdbx_strand_id
1 'polypeptide(L)'
;MQEAYIVAGYRTAVGKSKRGAFRFYRPDDLAIDVIKGLMASVPQLDTRRVDDVIVGNAVPEAEQGLQVGRIIAARALGIEVPGMTVNRYCASGLETIAIATAKIRSGQAECIVAGGTESMSLVPTAGWKTVPAFSIATDEPDYYLSMGLTAEAVAKEYNVSREDQDTFSYNSHQKAINAIENGYFKNGILPITVEEVYVDPASGKKKSRNYVVDTDEGPRMDTSVEALAKLKPVFAAGGSVTAGNSSQTSDGAAFVIVMSERMVNELGLKPIARLVACASAGVHPRIMGIGPVEAVPKALKQVGMNLGNIDLVELNEAFASQALAVIRKLEINPDIVNINGGAIALGHPLGCTGCKLTIQITQDMKRLQKKYGIVTACVGGGQGIAGIIENIN
;
A
#
# COMPACT_ATOMS: atom_id res chain seq x y z
N MET A 1 -17.62 -21.86 -10.77
CA MET A 1 -17.30 -20.60 -10.09
C MET A 1 -17.05 -19.57 -11.18
N GLN A 2 -17.63 -18.37 -11.08
CA GLN A 2 -17.33 -17.27 -12.00
C GLN A 2 -15.97 -16.67 -11.69
N GLU A 3 -15.33 -16.01 -12.67
CA GLU A 3 -14.09 -15.31 -12.45
C GLU A 3 -14.34 -13.87 -11.93
N ALA A 4 -13.34 -13.29 -11.29
CA ALA A 4 -13.35 -11.94 -10.77
C ALA A 4 -12.20 -11.14 -11.37
N TYR A 5 -12.51 -9.99 -11.94
CA TYR A 5 -11.56 -9.15 -12.65
C TYR A 5 -11.43 -7.77 -12.02
N ILE A 6 -10.24 -7.23 -12.02
CA ILE A 6 -10.00 -5.81 -11.77
C ILE A 6 -10.25 -5.08 -13.09
N VAL A 7 -11.18 -4.13 -13.10
CA VAL A 7 -11.57 -3.39 -14.30
C VAL A 7 -11.03 -1.97 -14.34
N ALA A 8 -10.78 -1.38 -13.17
CA ALA A 8 -10.18 -0.05 -13.02
C ALA A 8 -9.45 0.07 -11.69
N GLY A 9 -8.50 0.99 -11.60
CA GLY A 9 -7.78 1.27 -10.35
C GLY A 9 -7.13 2.65 -10.37
N TYR A 10 -7.32 3.42 -9.29
CA TYR A 10 -6.67 4.71 -9.05
C TYR A 10 -6.18 4.83 -7.62
N ARG A 11 -5.12 5.63 -7.45
CA ARG A 11 -4.61 6.08 -6.17
C ARG A 11 -4.41 7.58 -6.15
N THR A 12 -4.31 8.17 -4.99
CA THR A 12 -3.75 9.51 -4.86
C THR A 12 -2.23 9.48 -5.12
N ALA A 13 -1.63 10.62 -5.35
CA ALA A 13 -0.22 10.79 -4.99
C ALA A 13 -0.04 10.44 -3.49
N VAL A 14 1.16 10.03 -3.10
CA VAL A 14 1.49 9.78 -1.70
C VAL A 14 2.05 11.07 -1.08
N GLY A 15 1.36 11.56 -0.06
CA GLY A 15 1.75 12.75 0.70
C GLY A 15 2.71 12.39 1.84
N LYS A 16 3.68 13.27 2.15
CA LYS A 16 4.52 13.15 3.35
C LYS A 16 3.70 13.45 4.60
N SER A 17 3.72 12.55 5.56
CA SER A 17 3.04 12.78 6.84
C SER A 17 3.52 14.08 7.50
N LYS A 18 2.59 14.84 8.06
CA LYS A 18 2.77 16.09 8.83
C LYS A 18 3.36 17.28 8.04
N ARG A 19 3.88 17.07 6.82
CA ARG A 19 4.55 18.12 6.03
C ARG A 19 4.04 18.21 4.59
N GLY A 20 3.42 17.14 4.08
CA GLY A 20 2.94 17.06 2.71
C GLY A 20 1.58 17.71 2.49
N ALA A 21 1.15 17.63 1.26
CA ALA A 21 -0.09 18.26 0.80
C ALA A 21 -1.35 17.73 1.52
N PHE A 22 -1.36 16.44 1.87
CA PHE A 22 -2.52 15.80 2.50
C PHE A 22 -2.52 15.85 4.02
N ARG A 23 -1.58 16.56 4.68
CA ARG A 23 -1.44 16.58 6.14
C ARG A 23 -2.68 17.00 6.94
N PHE A 24 -3.58 17.76 6.33
CA PHE A 24 -4.86 18.19 6.89
C PHE A 24 -6.06 17.66 6.11
N TYR A 25 -5.82 16.84 5.07
CA TYR A 25 -6.89 16.22 4.31
C TYR A 25 -7.42 15.01 5.06
N ARG A 26 -8.72 14.95 5.26
CA ARG A 26 -9.31 13.79 5.96
C ARG A 26 -9.17 12.53 5.12
N PRO A 27 -8.80 11.39 5.74
CA PRO A 27 -8.61 10.13 5.00
C PRO A 27 -9.90 9.58 4.37
N ASP A 28 -11.06 9.84 4.99
CA ASP A 28 -12.37 9.51 4.44
C ASP A 28 -12.69 10.36 3.18
N ASP A 29 -12.46 11.66 3.21
CA ASP A 29 -12.65 12.53 2.04
C ASP A 29 -11.68 12.17 0.91
N LEU A 30 -10.42 11.86 1.22
CA LEU A 30 -9.43 11.43 0.24
C LEU A 30 -9.84 10.12 -0.46
N ALA A 31 -10.38 9.16 0.30
CA ALA A 31 -10.93 7.92 -0.25
C ALA A 31 -12.17 8.16 -1.12
N ILE A 32 -13.07 9.06 -0.69
CA ILE A 32 -14.27 9.44 -1.45
C ILE A 32 -13.90 10.03 -2.79
N ASP A 33 -12.90 10.90 -2.85
CA ASP A 33 -12.46 11.52 -4.11
C ASP A 33 -11.86 10.47 -5.06
N VAL A 34 -11.06 9.53 -4.55
CA VAL A 34 -10.53 8.42 -5.38
C VAL A 34 -11.66 7.55 -5.90
N ILE A 35 -12.64 7.18 -5.07
CA ILE A 35 -13.76 6.33 -5.50
C ILE A 35 -14.62 7.07 -6.55
N LYS A 36 -14.91 8.37 -6.36
CA LYS A 36 -15.63 9.16 -7.36
C LYS A 36 -14.89 9.23 -8.70
N GLY A 37 -13.58 9.46 -8.67
CA GLY A 37 -12.75 9.43 -9.87
C GLY A 37 -12.73 8.05 -10.53
N LEU A 38 -12.68 7.00 -9.73
CA LEU A 38 -12.73 5.62 -10.19
C LEU A 38 -14.07 5.31 -10.88
N MET A 39 -15.19 5.68 -10.28
CA MET A 39 -16.53 5.53 -10.90
C MET A 39 -16.67 6.33 -12.19
N ALA A 40 -16.14 7.55 -12.23
CA ALA A 40 -16.15 8.38 -13.44
C ALA A 40 -15.35 7.74 -14.60
N SER A 41 -14.35 6.90 -14.32
CA SER A 41 -13.59 6.18 -15.33
C SER A 41 -14.33 4.96 -15.92
N VAL A 42 -15.44 4.54 -15.29
CA VAL A 42 -16.28 3.41 -15.73
C VAL A 42 -17.74 3.89 -15.81
N PRO A 43 -18.10 4.79 -16.75
CA PRO A 43 -19.41 5.41 -16.80
C PRO A 43 -20.55 4.44 -17.10
N GLN A 44 -20.24 3.22 -17.55
CA GLN A 44 -21.21 2.14 -17.75
C GLN A 44 -21.71 1.55 -16.42
N LEU A 45 -20.97 1.72 -15.32
CA LEU A 45 -21.31 1.18 -14.01
C LEU A 45 -22.20 2.16 -13.24
N ASP A 46 -23.46 1.80 -13.02
CA ASP A 46 -24.34 2.50 -12.06
C ASP A 46 -23.84 2.23 -10.62
N THR A 47 -23.73 3.27 -9.81
CA THR A 47 -23.28 3.16 -8.40
C THR A 47 -24.14 2.20 -7.58
N ARG A 48 -25.44 2.10 -7.87
CA ARG A 48 -26.38 1.16 -7.22
C ARG A 48 -26.10 -0.32 -7.51
N ARG A 49 -25.24 -0.61 -8.47
CA ARG A 49 -24.81 -1.97 -8.80
C ARG A 49 -23.53 -2.38 -8.07
N VAL A 50 -23.00 -1.50 -7.21
CA VAL A 50 -21.88 -1.83 -6.32
C VAL A 50 -22.43 -2.50 -5.07
N ASP A 51 -22.09 -3.77 -4.87
CA ASP A 51 -22.62 -4.59 -3.77
C ASP A 51 -21.95 -4.27 -2.43
N ASP A 52 -20.72 -3.78 -2.43
CA ASP A 52 -19.99 -3.47 -1.18
C ASP A 52 -18.79 -2.54 -1.45
N VAL A 53 -18.38 -1.79 -0.44
CA VAL A 53 -17.11 -1.05 -0.42
C VAL A 53 -16.25 -1.58 0.71
N ILE A 54 -15.11 -2.20 0.40
CA ILE A 54 -14.22 -2.80 1.40
C ILE A 54 -12.98 -1.92 1.53
N VAL A 55 -12.84 -1.26 2.68
CA VAL A 55 -11.79 -0.26 2.94
C VAL A 55 -10.76 -0.80 3.92
N GLY A 56 -9.52 -0.93 3.46
CA GLY A 56 -8.36 -1.21 4.30
C GLY A 56 -7.94 0.02 5.09
N ASN A 57 -7.78 -0.14 6.39
CA ASN A 57 -7.24 0.89 7.28
C ASN A 57 -6.50 0.26 8.45
N ALA A 58 -5.28 0.72 8.70
CA ALA A 58 -4.40 0.08 9.69
C ALA A 58 -4.66 0.57 11.12
N VAL A 59 -5.10 1.81 11.29
CA VAL A 59 -5.35 2.43 12.59
C VAL A 59 -6.74 3.05 12.60
N PRO A 60 -7.81 2.26 12.81
CA PRO A 60 -9.21 2.71 12.71
C PRO A 60 -9.65 3.50 13.96
N GLU A 61 -8.97 4.62 14.21
CA GLU A 61 -9.22 5.56 15.31
C GLU A 61 -9.45 6.99 14.76
N ALA A 62 -9.96 7.88 15.58
CA ALA A 62 -10.17 9.31 15.29
C ALA A 62 -10.84 9.50 13.91
N GLU A 63 -10.20 10.21 12.99
CA GLU A 63 -10.71 10.47 11.64
C GLU A 63 -10.90 9.19 10.79
N GLN A 64 -10.30 8.09 11.19
CA GLN A 64 -10.37 6.77 10.57
C GLN A 64 -11.27 5.79 11.34
N GLY A 65 -11.89 6.27 12.43
CA GLY A 65 -12.77 5.49 13.31
C GLY A 65 -14.21 5.36 12.77
N LEU A 66 -15.12 4.95 13.67
CA LEU A 66 -16.56 4.89 13.43
C LEU A 66 -16.97 4.13 12.16
N GLN A 67 -16.30 3.02 11.85
CA GLN A 67 -16.55 2.25 10.63
C GLN A 67 -16.37 3.11 9.37
N VAL A 68 -15.17 3.67 9.20
CA VAL A 68 -14.85 4.61 8.12
C VAL A 68 -15.22 4.07 6.72
N GLY A 69 -15.14 2.75 6.51
CA GLY A 69 -15.55 2.12 5.25
C GLY A 69 -17.03 2.35 4.93
N ARG A 70 -17.91 2.32 5.93
CA ARG A 70 -19.35 2.62 5.74
C ARG A 70 -19.57 4.09 5.42
N ILE A 71 -18.87 5.00 6.09
CA ILE A 71 -18.96 6.44 5.85
C ILE A 71 -18.53 6.77 4.42
N ILE A 72 -17.42 6.21 3.97
CA ILE A 72 -16.89 6.37 2.61
C ILE A 72 -17.91 5.86 1.58
N ALA A 73 -18.44 4.63 1.75
CA ALA A 73 -19.42 4.05 0.84
C ALA A 73 -20.63 4.94 0.66
N ALA A 74 -21.25 5.35 1.78
CA ALA A 74 -22.47 6.17 1.77
C ALA A 74 -22.26 7.54 1.11
N ARG A 75 -21.10 8.16 1.30
CA ARG A 75 -20.79 9.48 0.73
C ARG A 75 -20.31 9.44 -0.71
N ALA A 76 -19.62 8.37 -1.10
CA ALA A 76 -19.11 8.25 -2.46
C ALA A 76 -20.16 7.72 -3.45
N LEU A 77 -20.98 6.74 -3.03
CA LEU A 77 -21.85 5.95 -3.92
C LEU A 77 -23.34 6.04 -3.60
N GLY A 78 -23.70 6.37 -2.36
CA GLY A 78 -25.09 6.45 -1.90
C GLY A 78 -25.34 5.58 -0.65
N ILE A 79 -26.41 5.85 0.06
CA ILE A 79 -26.76 5.20 1.33
C ILE A 79 -27.15 3.72 1.15
N GLU A 80 -27.50 3.32 -0.06
CA GLU A 80 -27.88 1.97 -0.43
C GLU A 80 -26.66 1.03 -0.52
N VAL A 81 -25.46 1.57 -0.79
CA VAL A 81 -24.25 0.79 -0.91
C VAL A 81 -23.62 0.56 0.46
N PRO A 82 -23.54 -0.69 0.95
CA PRO A 82 -22.89 -0.99 2.21
C PRO A 82 -21.38 -0.75 2.15
N GLY A 83 -20.73 -0.76 3.32
CA GLY A 83 -19.29 -0.65 3.39
C GLY A 83 -18.75 -1.18 4.70
N MET A 84 -17.55 -1.73 4.67
CA MET A 84 -16.85 -2.22 5.85
C MET A 84 -15.38 -1.82 5.87
N THR A 85 -14.81 -1.78 7.08
CA THR A 85 -13.38 -1.56 7.30
C THR A 85 -12.68 -2.89 7.61
N VAL A 86 -11.53 -3.11 6.98
CA VAL A 86 -10.69 -4.29 7.19
C VAL A 86 -9.31 -3.85 7.67
N ASN A 87 -8.80 -4.51 8.70
CA ASN A 87 -7.47 -4.25 9.25
C ASN A 87 -6.60 -5.52 9.21
N ARG A 88 -5.58 -5.48 8.38
CA ARG A 88 -4.39 -6.34 8.41
C ARG A 88 -3.15 -5.47 8.31
N TYR A 89 -3.13 -4.33 9.04
CA TYR A 89 -2.05 -3.33 8.99
C TYR A 89 -1.60 -3.03 7.55
N CYS A 90 -0.30 -3.16 7.25
CA CYS A 90 0.31 -2.88 5.94
C CYS A 90 -0.30 -3.67 4.76
N ALA A 91 -0.96 -4.78 5.03
CA ALA A 91 -1.57 -5.65 4.04
C ALA A 91 -3.04 -5.33 3.74
N SER A 92 -3.67 -4.44 4.52
CA SER A 92 -5.13 -4.22 4.46
C SER A 92 -5.64 -3.98 3.04
N GLY A 93 -4.95 -3.16 2.24
CA GLY A 93 -5.36 -2.85 0.88
C GLY A 93 -5.31 -4.05 -0.09
N LEU A 94 -4.39 -5.00 0.08
CA LEU A 94 -4.38 -6.25 -0.71
C LEU A 94 -5.42 -7.24 -0.18
N GLU A 95 -5.61 -7.30 1.15
CA GLU A 95 -6.63 -8.13 1.77
C GLU A 95 -8.04 -7.78 1.30
N THR A 96 -8.34 -6.47 1.14
CA THR A 96 -9.65 -6.04 0.62
C THR A 96 -9.92 -6.54 -0.79
N ILE A 97 -8.90 -6.55 -1.65
CA ILE A 97 -8.98 -7.09 -3.02
C ILE A 97 -9.18 -8.62 -2.97
N ALA A 98 -8.50 -9.30 -2.05
CA ALA A 98 -8.65 -10.75 -1.87
C ALA A 98 -10.07 -11.12 -1.39
N ILE A 99 -10.63 -10.37 -0.42
CA ILE A 99 -12.00 -10.56 0.05
C ILE A 99 -13.01 -10.29 -1.07
N ALA A 100 -12.84 -9.18 -1.81
CA ALA A 100 -13.70 -8.85 -2.95
C ALA A 100 -13.69 -9.96 -3.99
N THR A 101 -12.51 -10.43 -4.38
CA THR A 101 -12.33 -11.55 -5.31
C THR A 101 -13.03 -12.82 -4.82
N ALA A 102 -12.88 -13.16 -3.54
CA ALA A 102 -13.49 -14.35 -2.95
C ALA A 102 -15.03 -14.25 -2.92
N LYS A 103 -15.60 -13.11 -2.51
CA LYS A 103 -17.05 -12.87 -2.51
C LYS A 103 -17.64 -12.98 -3.91
N ILE A 104 -16.97 -12.44 -4.93
CA ILE A 104 -17.42 -12.53 -6.32
C ILE A 104 -17.34 -13.97 -6.83
N ARG A 105 -16.21 -14.65 -6.63
CA ARG A 105 -16.04 -16.05 -7.05
C ARG A 105 -17.04 -17.01 -6.40
N SER A 106 -17.44 -16.71 -5.15
CA SER A 106 -18.47 -17.50 -4.44
C SER A 106 -19.92 -17.14 -4.81
N GLY A 107 -20.13 -16.12 -5.66
CA GLY A 107 -21.45 -15.66 -6.08
C GLY A 107 -22.20 -14.80 -5.04
N GLN A 108 -21.50 -14.29 -4.03
CA GLN A 108 -22.09 -13.39 -3.01
C GLN A 108 -22.16 -11.94 -3.47
N ALA A 109 -21.42 -11.56 -4.51
CA ALA A 109 -21.38 -10.22 -5.07
C ALA A 109 -21.03 -10.29 -6.56
N GLU A 110 -21.29 -9.19 -7.27
CA GLU A 110 -20.91 -9.01 -8.66
C GLU A 110 -19.95 -7.85 -8.89
N CYS A 111 -20.02 -6.82 -8.03
CA CYS A 111 -19.18 -5.65 -8.12
C CYS A 111 -18.82 -5.13 -6.72
N ILE A 112 -17.53 -5.02 -6.44
CA ILE A 112 -17.04 -4.51 -5.17
C ILE A 112 -15.96 -3.46 -5.45
N VAL A 113 -16.05 -2.32 -4.77
CA VAL A 113 -14.95 -1.35 -4.68
C VAL A 113 -14.07 -1.76 -3.50
N ALA A 114 -12.81 -2.08 -3.78
CA ALA A 114 -11.86 -2.58 -2.79
C ALA A 114 -10.58 -1.72 -2.79
N GLY A 115 -10.04 -1.44 -1.63
CA GLY A 115 -8.83 -0.64 -1.51
C GLY A 115 -8.56 -0.20 -0.09
N GLY A 116 -7.97 0.96 0.10
CA GLY A 116 -7.74 1.47 1.44
C GLY A 116 -7.32 2.93 1.48
N THR A 117 -7.32 3.47 2.66
CA THR A 117 -6.91 4.84 2.99
C THR A 117 -6.17 4.88 4.30
N GLU A 118 -5.20 5.77 4.41
CA GLU A 118 -4.48 6.02 5.65
C GLU A 118 -4.02 7.47 5.72
N SER A 119 -4.18 8.10 6.88
CA SER A 119 -3.52 9.36 7.23
C SER A 119 -2.65 9.17 8.44
N MET A 120 -1.34 9.09 8.22
CA MET A 120 -0.35 9.05 9.30
C MET A 120 -0.01 10.47 9.78
N SER A 121 -0.59 11.50 9.16
CA SER A 121 -0.57 12.88 9.63
C SER A 121 -1.55 13.12 10.76
N LEU A 122 -2.79 12.65 10.62
CA LEU A 122 -3.88 12.89 11.57
C LEU A 122 -3.95 11.81 12.65
N VAL A 123 -3.60 10.56 12.31
CA VAL A 123 -3.64 9.43 13.24
C VAL A 123 -2.24 8.84 13.41
N PRO A 124 -1.67 8.83 14.64
CA PRO A 124 -0.37 8.23 14.90
C PRO A 124 -0.32 6.74 14.58
N THR A 125 0.82 6.22 14.15
CA THR A 125 1.00 4.79 13.78
C THR A 125 0.63 3.81 14.90
N ALA A 126 0.79 4.20 16.16
CA ALA A 126 0.39 3.40 17.33
C ALA A 126 -1.04 3.67 17.80
N GLY A 127 -1.81 4.51 17.07
CA GLY A 127 -3.07 5.03 17.54
C GLY A 127 -2.92 6.12 18.60
N TRP A 128 -4.05 6.70 19.00
CA TRP A 128 -4.10 7.71 20.06
C TRP A 128 -4.12 7.07 21.46
N LYS A 129 -4.57 5.84 21.57
CA LYS A 129 -4.65 5.11 22.83
C LYS A 129 -4.16 3.69 22.66
N THR A 130 -2.97 3.40 23.17
CA THR A 130 -2.40 2.05 23.19
C THR A 130 -2.53 1.47 24.59
N VAL A 131 -3.15 0.27 24.71
CA VAL A 131 -3.31 -0.44 25.98
C VAL A 131 -2.86 -1.88 25.79
N PRO A 132 -1.57 -2.20 25.97
CA PRO A 132 -1.06 -3.56 25.89
C PRO A 132 -1.65 -4.46 26.98
N ALA A 133 -1.87 -5.73 26.63
CA ALA A 133 -2.21 -6.73 27.65
C ALA A 133 -1.01 -6.98 28.56
N PHE A 134 -1.22 -6.89 29.89
CA PHE A 134 -0.14 -7.00 30.87
C PHE A 134 0.59 -8.35 30.76
N SER A 135 -0.13 -9.46 30.65
CA SER A 135 0.46 -10.80 30.51
C SER A 135 1.38 -10.88 29.28
N ILE A 136 0.93 -10.39 28.10
CA ILE A 136 1.76 -10.40 26.89
C ILE A 136 2.98 -9.47 27.04
N ALA A 137 2.80 -8.29 27.63
CA ALA A 137 3.92 -7.35 27.83
C ALA A 137 4.98 -7.93 28.78
N THR A 138 4.59 -8.81 29.70
CA THR A 138 5.49 -9.47 30.65
C THR A 138 6.12 -10.72 30.08
N ASP A 139 5.32 -11.59 29.47
CA ASP A 139 5.72 -12.95 29.08
C ASP A 139 6.30 -12.99 27.66
N GLU A 140 5.79 -12.12 26.77
CA GLU A 140 6.10 -12.10 25.34
C GLU A 140 6.32 -10.65 24.82
N PRO A 141 7.26 -9.87 25.42
CA PRO A 141 7.42 -8.44 25.12
C PRO A 141 7.71 -8.16 23.64
N ASP A 142 8.30 -9.11 22.92
CA ASP A 142 8.59 -9.00 21.49
C ASP A 142 7.34 -8.81 20.62
N TYR A 143 6.15 -9.16 21.12
CA TYR A 143 4.89 -8.99 20.38
C TYR A 143 4.50 -7.49 20.23
N TYR A 144 5.02 -6.64 21.10
CA TYR A 144 4.75 -5.20 21.10
C TYR A 144 5.94 -4.36 20.62
N LEU A 145 6.97 -4.97 20.04
CA LEU A 145 8.09 -4.24 19.48
C LEU A 145 7.63 -3.24 18.41
N SER A 146 8.20 -2.04 18.46
CA SER A 146 8.01 -1.08 17.36
C SER A 146 8.60 -1.62 16.06
N MET A 147 8.03 -1.19 14.94
CA MET A 147 8.46 -1.69 13.62
C MET A 147 9.94 -1.44 13.34
N GLY A 148 10.50 -0.33 13.80
CA GLY A 148 11.93 -0.05 13.67
C GLY A 148 12.81 -1.02 14.46
N LEU A 149 12.39 -1.45 15.65
CA LEU A 149 13.12 -2.47 16.42
C LEU A 149 13.03 -3.85 15.76
N THR A 150 11.90 -4.19 15.13
CA THR A 150 11.81 -5.42 14.33
C THR A 150 12.70 -5.37 13.10
N ALA A 151 12.87 -4.21 12.48
CA ALA A 151 13.79 -4.01 11.36
C ALA A 151 15.27 -4.17 11.78
N GLU A 152 15.65 -3.69 12.97
CA GLU A 152 16.99 -3.94 13.55
C GLU A 152 17.21 -5.42 13.85
N ALA A 153 16.18 -6.11 14.37
CA ALA A 153 16.26 -7.55 14.59
C ALA A 153 16.49 -8.32 13.29
N VAL A 154 15.76 -7.98 12.22
CA VAL A 154 15.95 -8.57 10.89
C VAL A 154 17.34 -8.25 10.33
N ALA A 155 17.80 -7.00 10.44
CA ALA A 155 19.14 -6.62 9.97
C ALA A 155 20.23 -7.50 10.62
N LYS A 156 20.12 -7.70 11.95
CA LYS A 156 21.08 -8.53 12.71
C LYS A 156 20.98 -10.00 12.35
N GLU A 157 19.76 -10.58 12.35
CA GLU A 157 19.55 -12.01 12.18
C GLU A 157 19.85 -12.48 10.74
N TYR A 158 19.58 -11.63 9.76
CA TYR A 158 19.80 -11.92 8.33
C TYR A 158 21.08 -11.29 7.78
N ASN A 159 21.95 -10.75 8.64
CA ASN A 159 23.25 -10.17 8.27
C ASN A 159 23.12 -9.12 7.14
N VAL A 160 22.17 -8.19 7.26
CA VAL A 160 22.01 -7.08 6.32
C VAL A 160 22.80 -5.89 6.82
N SER A 161 23.90 -5.54 6.15
CA SER A 161 24.79 -4.46 6.56
C SER A 161 24.11 -3.08 6.43
N ARG A 162 24.69 -2.07 7.07
CA ARG A 162 24.25 -0.67 6.93
C ARG A 162 24.47 -0.18 5.49
N GLU A 163 25.59 -0.54 4.89
CA GLU A 163 25.94 -0.17 3.53
C GLU A 163 24.97 -0.76 2.50
N ASP A 164 24.57 -2.01 2.69
CA ASP A 164 23.55 -2.66 1.85
C ASP A 164 22.21 -1.90 1.95
N GLN A 165 21.80 -1.56 3.17
CA GLN A 165 20.54 -0.83 3.41
C GLN A 165 20.55 0.57 2.77
N ASP A 166 21.64 1.31 2.90
CA ASP A 166 21.77 2.65 2.34
C ASP A 166 21.84 2.61 0.79
N THR A 167 22.56 1.64 0.23
CA THR A 167 22.62 1.42 -1.22
C THR A 167 21.27 1.04 -1.80
N PHE A 168 20.54 0.15 -1.15
CA PHE A 168 19.19 -0.24 -1.55
C PHE A 168 18.24 0.97 -1.53
N SER A 169 18.33 1.79 -0.49
CA SER A 169 17.51 2.99 -0.34
C SER A 169 17.81 4.04 -1.41
N TYR A 170 19.07 4.27 -1.69
CA TYR A 170 19.49 5.14 -2.79
C TYR A 170 18.89 4.68 -4.12
N ASN A 171 19.01 3.38 -4.43
CA ASN A 171 18.47 2.81 -5.65
C ASN A 171 16.94 2.94 -5.73
N SER A 172 16.21 2.78 -4.61
CA SER A 172 14.77 3.01 -4.56
C SER A 172 14.42 4.45 -4.95
N HIS A 173 15.15 5.45 -4.44
CA HIS A 173 14.98 6.85 -4.84
C HIS A 173 15.27 7.09 -6.32
N GLN A 174 16.37 6.56 -6.85
CA GLN A 174 16.74 6.75 -8.26
C GLN A 174 15.70 6.13 -9.21
N LYS A 175 15.22 4.91 -8.90
CA LYS A 175 14.14 4.27 -9.65
C LYS A 175 12.85 5.11 -9.63
N ALA A 176 12.47 5.65 -8.46
CA ALA A 176 11.26 6.46 -8.31
C ALA A 176 11.34 7.78 -9.07
N ILE A 177 12.49 8.47 -9.03
CA ILE A 177 12.74 9.71 -9.78
C ILE A 177 12.63 9.44 -11.29
N ASN A 178 13.33 8.43 -11.77
CA ASN A 178 13.25 8.03 -13.19
C ASN A 178 11.81 7.71 -13.61
N ALA A 179 11.03 7.03 -12.77
CA ALA A 179 9.64 6.69 -13.07
C ALA A 179 8.74 7.94 -13.13
N ILE A 180 8.95 8.92 -12.25
CA ILE A 180 8.23 10.20 -12.27
C ILE A 180 8.57 10.98 -13.55
N GLU A 181 9.84 11.12 -13.89
CA GLU A 181 10.30 11.85 -15.08
C GLU A 181 9.75 11.23 -16.37
N ASN A 182 9.67 9.90 -16.44
CA ASN A 182 9.09 9.19 -17.58
C ASN A 182 7.55 9.05 -17.52
N GLY A 183 6.89 9.57 -16.47
CA GLY A 183 5.44 9.58 -16.36
C GLY A 183 4.80 8.21 -16.10
N TYR A 184 5.55 7.23 -15.59
CA TYR A 184 5.05 5.86 -15.40
C TYR A 184 3.93 5.75 -14.35
N PHE A 185 3.79 6.75 -13.48
CA PHE A 185 2.72 6.79 -12.47
C PHE A 185 1.45 7.53 -12.93
N LYS A 186 1.51 8.31 -14.05
CA LYS A 186 0.42 9.22 -14.46
C LYS A 186 -0.93 8.53 -14.64
N ASN A 187 -0.93 7.31 -15.18
CA ASN A 187 -2.18 6.59 -15.44
C ASN A 187 -2.81 5.99 -14.18
N GLY A 188 -2.08 5.94 -13.07
CA GLY A 188 -2.55 5.39 -11.80
C GLY A 188 -2.85 6.44 -10.75
N ILE A 189 -2.34 7.65 -10.90
CA ILE A 189 -2.58 8.74 -9.96
C ILE A 189 -3.79 9.55 -10.43
N LEU A 190 -4.79 9.65 -9.55
CA LEU A 190 -5.88 10.61 -9.69
C LEU A 190 -5.40 11.95 -9.13
N PRO A 191 -5.38 13.03 -9.92
CA PRO A 191 -5.08 14.37 -9.42
C PRO A 191 -6.13 14.82 -8.39
N ILE A 192 -5.67 15.26 -7.21
CA ILE A 192 -6.55 15.76 -6.13
C ILE A 192 -6.34 17.24 -5.96
N THR A 193 -7.43 18.01 -5.99
CA THR A 193 -7.39 19.44 -5.65
C THR A 193 -7.43 19.60 -4.13
N VAL A 194 -6.41 20.22 -3.57
CA VAL A 194 -6.30 20.51 -2.13
C VAL A 194 -6.55 21.98 -1.88
N GLU A 195 -7.47 22.29 -0.98
CA GLU A 195 -7.60 23.62 -0.40
C GLU A 195 -6.77 23.73 0.87
N GLU A 196 -5.71 24.52 0.82
CA GLU A 196 -4.89 24.81 1.99
C GLU A 196 -5.32 26.14 2.61
N VAL A 197 -5.78 26.06 3.84
CA VAL A 197 -6.13 27.24 4.65
C VAL A 197 -4.95 27.59 5.55
N TYR A 198 -4.50 28.84 5.51
CA TYR A 198 -3.36 29.32 6.29
C TYR A 198 -3.60 30.74 6.83
N VAL A 199 -2.84 31.11 7.84
CA VAL A 199 -2.80 32.50 8.32
C VAL A 199 -1.67 33.22 7.59
N ASP A 200 -2.01 34.28 6.85
CA ASP A 200 -1.01 35.11 6.16
C ASP A 200 -0.15 35.85 7.19
N PRO A 201 1.17 35.59 7.22
CA PRO A 201 2.06 36.22 8.21
C PRO A 201 2.10 37.74 8.15
N ALA A 202 1.88 38.35 6.97
CA ALA A 202 1.95 39.78 6.79
C ALA A 202 0.69 40.51 7.27
N SER A 203 -0.49 39.90 7.12
CA SER A 203 -1.76 40.54 7.45
C SER A 203 -2.46 39.96 8.68
N GLY A 204 -1.99 38.81 9.20
CA GLY A 204 -2.66 38.07 10.29
C GLY A 204 -4.04 37.50 9.90
N LYS A 205 -4.43 37.58 8.63
CA LYS A 205 -5.74 37.15 8.16
C LYS A 205 -5.71 35.71 7.65
N LYS A 206 -6.81 34.99 7.83
CA LYS A 206 -7.05 33.69 7.21
C LYS A 206 -7.13 33.86 5.69
N LYS A 207 -6.34 33.07 4.96
CA LYS A 207 -6.35 32.94 3.50
C LYS A 207 -6.46 31.48 3.10
N SER A 208 -6.93 31.20 1.89
CA SER A 208 -6.88 29.86 1.28
C SER A 208 -6.21 29.92 -0.07
N ARG A 209 -5.63 28.79 -0.48
CA ARG A 209 -5.13 28.55 -1.83
C ARG A 209 -5.48 27.14 -2.28
N ASN A 210 -5.84 27.00 -3.55
CA ASN A 210 -6.07 25.70 -4.16
C ASN A 210 -4.87 25.33 -5.03
N TYR A 211 -4.49 24.04 -4.96
CA TYR A 211 -3.47 23.47 -5.84
C TYR A 211 -3.76 21.99 -6.09
N VAL A 212 -3.26 21.47 -7.21
CA VAL A 212 -3.45 20.07 -7.59
C VAL A 212 -2.25 19.25 -7.12
N VAL A 213 -2.54 18.09 -6.54
CA VAL A 213 -1.53 17.11 -6.10
C VAL A 213 -1.67 15.87 -6.98
N ASP A 214 -0.70 15.67 -7.87
CA ASP A 214 -0.66 14.60 -8.88
C ASP A 214 0.67 13.85 -8.92
N THR A 215 1.58 14.17 -8.01
CA THR A 215 2.94 13.60 -7.98
C THR A 215 3.33 13.20 -6.56
N ASP A 216 3.92 12.01 -6.41
CA ASP A 216 4.39 11.50 -5.13
C ASP A 216 5.48 12.43 -4.54
N GLU A 217 5.31 12.85 -3.29
CA GLU A 217 6.19 13.82 -2.64
C GLU A 217 7.47 13.22 -2.05
N GLY A 218 7.53 11.88 -1.97
CA GLY A 218 8.56 11.15 -1.24
C GLY A 218 9.97 11.21 -1.83
N PRO A 219 10.14 11.03 -3.17
CA PRO A 219 11.45 10.88 -3.79
C PRO A 219 12.37 12.08 -3.55
N ARG A 220 13.66 11.80 -3.30
CA ARG A 220 14.68 12.82 -3.00
C ARG A 220 15.72 12.84 -4.09
N MET A 221 15.74 13.90 -4.90
CA MET A 221 16.72 14.10 -5.96
C MET A 221 18.12 14.42 -5.42
N ASP A 222 18.20 14.94 -4.21
CA ASP A 222 19.42 15.38 -3.54
C ASP A 222 20.07 14.29 -2.65
N THR A 223 19.56 13.04 -2.69
CA THR A 223 20.13 11.95 -1.89
C THR A 223 21.33 11.30 -2.57
N SER A 224 22.26 10.79 -1.76
CA SER A 224 23.39 9.96 -2.20
C SER A 224 23.72 8.92 -1.12
N VAL A 225 24.48 7.88 -1.48
CA VAL A 225 24.93 6.87 -0.51
C VAL A 225 25.74 7.52 0.61
N GLU A 226 26.59 8.50 0.31
CA GLU A 226 27.40 9.24 1.29
C GLU A 226 26.53 10.12 2.22
N ALA A 227 25.42 10.66 1.70
CA ALA A 227 24.46 11.41 2.50
C ALA A 227 23.69 10.48 3.46
N LEU A 228 23.27 9.33 2.98
CA LEU A 228 22.59 8.29 3.77
C LEU A 228 23.50 7.75 4.88
N ALA A 229 24.78 7.47 4.58
CA ALA A 229 25.76 6.96 5.51
C ALA A 229 26.00 7.89 6.73
N LYS A 230 25.76 9.21 6.59
CA LYS A 230 25.88 10.20 7.68
C LYS A 230 24.69 10.19 8.65
N LEU A 231 23.57 9.54 8.28
CA LEU A 231 22.39 9.48 9.13
C LEU A 231 22.63 8.58 10.36
N LYS A 232 22.18 9.03 11.51
CA LYS A 232 22.27 8.25 12.75
C LYS A 232 21.14 7.21 12.81
N PRO A 233 21.38 6.03 13.39
CA PRO A 233 20.32 5.08 13.74
C PRO A 233 19.28 5.75 14.63
N VAL A 234 17.99 5.44 14.40
CA VAL A 234 16.88 6.12 15.09
C VAL A 234 16.07 5.20 16.02
N PHE A 235 16.29 3.89 15.97
CA PHE A 235 15.50 2.93 16.74
C PHE A 235 16.30 2.22 17.84
N ALA A 236 17.58 1.96 17.61
CA ALA A 236 18.45 1.29 18.59
C ALA A 236 19.82 1.98 18.69
N ALA A 237 20.38 2.06 19.88
CA ALA A 237 21.76 2.50 20.07
C ALA A 237 22.71 1.50 19.37
N GLY A 238 23.60 2.02 18.52
CA GLY A 238 24.50 1.18 17.71
C GLY A 238 23.78 0.35 16.63
N GLY A 239 22.53 0.66 16.32
CA GLY A 239 21.77 0.03 15.26
C GLY A 239 22.20 0.45 13.86
N SER A 240 21.50 -0.05 12.85
CA SER A 240 21.76 0.22 11.44
C SER A 240 20.59 0.89 10.71
N VAL A 241 19.39 0.86 11.30
CA VAL A 241 18.16 1.40 10.69
C VAL A 241 18.05 2.89 10.96
N THR A 242 17.93 3.67 9.90
CA THR A 242 17.87 5.14 9.92
C THR A 242 16.59 5.65 9.28
N ALA A 243 16.34 6.95 9.40
CA ALA A 243 15.25 7.59 8.64
C ALA A 243 15.44 7.52 7.12
N GLY A 244 16.66 7.31 6.62
CA GLY A 244 16.96 7.24 5.20
C GLY A 244 16.80 5.84 4.59
N ASN A 245 16.82 4.79 5.41
CA ASN A 245 16.65 3.41 4.96
C ASN A 245 15.37 2.74 5.51
N SER A 246 14.40 3.59 5.90
CA SER A 246 13.05 3.24 6.34
C SER A 246 12.02 3.89 5.42
N SER A 247 10.84 3.25 5.25
CA SER A 247 9.73 3.87 4.53
C SER A 247 9.27 5.16 5.21
N GLN A 248 8.81 6.10 4.40
CA GLN A 248 8.28 7.35 4.91
C GLN A 248 6.87 7.14 5.48
N THR A 249 6.57 7.71 6.64
CA THR A 249 5.20 7.86 7.13
C THR A 249 4.43 8.76 6.15
N SER A 250 3.22 8.34 5.75
CA SER A 250 2.59 8.88 4.57
C SER A 250 1.07 8.93 4.68
N ASP A 251 0.47 9.80 3.86
CA ASP A 251 -0.97 9.91 3.68
C ASP A 251 -1.33 9.48 2.25
N GLY A 252 -2.43 8.76 2.07
CA GLY A 252 -2.87 8.35 0.74
C GLY A 252 -4.07 7.41 0.73
N ALA A 253 -4.68 7.29 -0.44
CA ALA A 253 -5.79 6.38 -0.71
C ALA A 253 -5.61 5.69 -2.07
N ALA A 254 -6.07 4.44 -2.18
CA ALA A 254 -6.03 3.67 -3.41
C ALA A 254 -7.21 2.69 -3.46
N PHE A 255 -7.89 2.62 -4.60
CA PHE A 255 -9.04 1.74 -4.81
C PHE A 255 -9.05 1.13 -6.20
N VAL A 256 -9.60 -0.07 -6.28
CA VAL A 256 -9.90 -0.78 -7.53
C VAL A 256 -11.37 -1.18 -7.56
N ILE A 257 -11.93 -1.34 -8.77
CA ILE A 257 -13.21 -2.03 -8.97
C ILE A 257 -12.92 -3.48 -9.31
N VAL A 258 -13.43 -4.39 -8.49
CA VAL A 258 -13.42 -5.84 -8.75
C VAL A 258 -14.81 -6.25 -9.20
N MET A 259 -14.90 -6.91 -10.34
CA MET A 259 -16.18 -7.21 -11.01
C MET A 259 -16.24 -8.66 -11.49
N SER A 260 -17.41 -9.25 -11.45
CA SER A 260 -17.64 -10.59 -11.99
C SER A 260 -17.48 -10.63 -13.51
N GLU A 261 -17.05 -11.77 -14.05
CA GLU A 261 -16.98 -12.00 -15.50
C GLU A 261 -18.32 -11.71 -16.19
N ARG A 262 -19.43 -12.10 -15.58
CA ARG A 262 -20.76 -11.83 -16.08
C ARG A 262 -21.02 -10.33 -16.26
N MET A 263 -20.74 -9.54 -15.23
CA MET A 263 -20.98 -8.08 -15.26
C MET A 263 -19.99 -7.37 -16.20
N VAL A 264 -18.73 -7.81 -16.26
CA VAL A 264 -17.74 -7.31 -17.23
C VAL A 264 -18.26 -7.46 -18.67
N ASN A 265 -18.78 -8.65 -19.01
CA ASN A 265 -19.33 -8.93 -20.33
C ASN A 265 -20.61 -8.14 -20.61
N GLU A 266 -21.52 -8.05 -19.63
CA GLU A 266 -22.76 -7.29 -19.72
C GLU A 266 -22.52 -5.80 -20.01
N LEU A 267 -21.53 -5.21 -19.33
CA LEU A 267 -21.19 -3.78 -19.49
C LEU A 267 -20.21 -3.51 -20.65
N GLY A 268 -19.75 -4.56 -21.35
CA GLY A 268 -18.79 -4.44 -22.44
C GLY A 268 -17.45 -3.88 -22.01
N LEU A 269 -17.03 -4.14 -20.77
CA LEU A 269 -15.76 -3.64 -20.21
C LEU A 269 -14.60 -4.55 -20.60
N LYS A 270 -13.39 -3.96 -20.62
CA LYS A 270 -12.14 -4.72 -20.77
C LYS A 270 -11.47 -4.83 -19.42
N PRO A 271 -11.32 -6.03 -18.84
CA PRO A 271 -10.61 -6.19 -17.58
C PRO A 271 -9.11 -5.88 -17.76
N ILE A 272 -8.49 -5.35 -16.72
CA ILE A 272 -7.05 -5.01 -16.75
C ILE A 272 -6.20 -6.07 -16.09
N ALA A 273 -6.72 -6.72 -15.06
CA ALA A 273 -5.99 -7.76 -14.31
C ALA A 273 -6.97 -8.66 -13.54
N ARG A 274 -6.45 -9.72 -12.94
CA ARG A 274 -7.14 -10.50 -11.90
C ARG A 274 -6.20 -10.93 -10.79
N LEU A 275 -6.72 -11.06 -9.59
CA LEU A 275 -6.02 -11.69 -8.48
C LEU A 275 -6.18 -13.20 -8.60
N VAL A 276 -5.11 -13.89 -8.95
CA VAL A 276 -5.13 -15.34 -9.19
C VAL A 276 -5.11 -16.11 -7.88
N ALA A 277 -4.23 -15.70 -6.97
CA ALA A 277 -4.07 -16.28 -5.64
C ALA A 277 -3.71 -15.20 -4.62
N CYS A 278 -4.09 -15.45 -3.36
CA CYS A 278 -3.64 -14.63 -2.24
C CYS A 278 -3.46 -15.51 -1.00
N ALA A 279 -2.35 -15.31 -0.30
CA ALA A 279 -2.07 -16.04 0.93
C ALA A 279 -1.44 -15.13 1.98
N SER A 280 -1.85 -15.34 3.23
CA SER A 280 -1.21 -14.76 4.40
C SER A 280 -0.48 -15.85 5.19
N ALA A 281 0.61 -15.47 5.87
CA ALA A 281 1.38 -16.34 6.73
C ALA A 281 1.78 -15.63 8.02
N GLY A 282 1.89 -16.37 9.11
CA GLY A 282 2.42 -15.87 10.38
C GLY A 282 3.91 -16.15 10.50
N VAL A 283 4.62 -15.24 11.15
CA VAL A 283 6.03 -15.37 11.54
C VAL A 283 6.19 -14.80 12.94
N HIS A 284 7.33 -15.02 13.58
CA HIS A 284 7.57 -14.44 14.91
C HIS A 284 7.49 -12.90 14.85
N PRO A 285 6.73 -12.22 15.74
CA PRO A 285 6.52 -10.78 15.72
C PRO A 285 7.82 -9.95 15.70
N ARG A 286 8.84 -10.43 16.42
CA ARG A 286 10.16 -9.77 16.48
C ARG A 286 10.84 -9.59 15.12
N ILE A 287 10.57 -10.51 14.19
CA ILE A 287 11.13 -10.50 12.84
C ILE A 287 10.02 -10.41 11.78
N MET A 288 8.97 -9.63 12.05
CA MET A 288 7.81 -9.50 11.17
C MET A 288 8.19 -9.19 9.71
N GLY A 289 9.33 -8.55 9.51
CA GLY A 289 9.83 -8.15 8.20
C GLY A 289 9.99 -9.30 7.21
N ILE A 290 10.23 -10.53 7.69
CA ILE A 290 10.36 -11.72 6.83
C ILE A 290 9.03 -12.38 6.45
N GLY A 291 7.89 -11.84 6.87
CA GLY A 291 6.56 -12.41 6.56
C GLY A 291 6.36 -12.80 5.08
N PRO A 292 6.85 -12.03 4.09
CA PRO A 292 6.81 -12.41 2.69
C PRO A 292 7.53 -13.72 2.35
N VAL A 293 8.56 -14.12 3.11
CA VAL A 293 9.30 -15.38 2.89
C VAL A 293 8.39 -16.60 3.04
N GLU A 294 7.40 -16.51 3.93
CA GLU A 294 6.40 -17.56 4.14
C GLU A 294 5.15 -17.38 3.28
N ALA A 295 4.75 -16.13 3.03
CA ALA A 295 3.53 -15.84 2.28
C ALA A 295 3.65 -16.09 0.78
N VAL A 296 4.80 -15.74 0.16
CA VAL A 296 5.02 -15.88 -1.29
C VAL A 296 4.99 -17.35 -1.73
N PRO A 297 5.74 -18.29 -1.13
CA PRO A 297 5.65 -19.71 -1.51
C PRO A 297 4.24 -20.28 -1.31
N LYS A 298 3.54 -19.84 -0.25
CA LYS A 298 2.17 -20.26 0.02
C LYS A 298 1.20 -19.82 -1.06
N ALA A 299 1.32 -18.57 -1.55
CA ALA A 299 0.50 -18.07 -2.65
C ALA A 299 0.81 -18.79 -3.98
N LEU A 300 2.09 -18.97 -4.30
CA LEU A 300 2.51 -19.70 -5.49
C LEU A 300 1.99 -21.14 -5.52
N LYS A 301 2.05 -21.83 -4.38
CA LYS A 301 1.53 -23.19 -4.23
C LYS A 301 0.03 -23.32 -4.55
N GLN A 302 -0.78 -22.29 -4.21
CA GLN A 302 -2.23 -22.32 -4.49
C GLN A 302 -2.55 -22.48 -5.98
N VAL A 303 -1.66 -22.04 -6.86
CA VAL A 303 -1.84 -22.04 -8.32
C VAL A 303 -0.81 -22.87 -9.08
N GLY A 304 -0.04 -23.69 -8.37
CA GLY A 304 0.97 -24.58 -8.96
C GLY A 304 2.12 -23.85 -9.68
N MET A 305 2.42 -22.61 -9.26
CA MET A 305 3.50 -21.79 -9.81
C MET A 305 4.77 -21.84 -8.94
N ASN A 306 5.86 -21.36 -9.50
CA ASN A 306 7.11 -21.07 -8.81
C ASN A 306 7.59 -19.65 -9.17
N LEU A 307 8.65 -19.16 -8.51
CA LEU A 307 9.17 -17.80 -8.74
C LEU A 307 9.65 -17.57 -10.17
N GLY A 308 10.09 -18.62 -10.89
CA GLY A 308 10.47 -18.52 -12.30
C GLY A 308 9.30 -18.19 -13.26
N ASN A 309 8.07 -18.31 -12.80
CA ASN A 309 6.88 -17.92 -13.57
C ASN A 309 6.51 -16.43 -13.39
N ILE A 310 7.21 -15.72 -12.51
CA ILE A 310 6.89 -14.34 -12.10
C ILE A 310 7.78 -13.36 -12.85
N ASP A 311 7.16 -12.41 -13.51
CA ASP A 311 7.86 -11.40 -14.31
C ASP A 311 8.25 -10.16 -13.50
N LEU A 312 7.41 -9.75 -12.52
CA LEU A 312 7.61 -8.54 -11.70
C LEU A 312 7.20 -8.80 -10.25
N VAL A 313 7.84 -8.10 -9.33
CA VAL A 313 7.55 -8.16 -7.90
C VAL A 313 7.44 -6.75 -7.33
N GLU A 314 6.29 -6.41 -6.76
CA GLU A 314 6.10 -5.26 -5.89
C GLU A 314 6.18 -5.72 -4.42
N LEU A 315 7.36 -5.58 -3.83
CA LEU A 315 7.64 -5.85 -2.43
C LEU A 315 7.57 -4.55 -1.64
N ASN A 316 6.67 -4.45 -0.68
CA ASN A 316 6.64 -3.27 0.17
C ASN A 316 7.97 -3.08 0.93
N GLU A 317 8.62 -1.95 0.71
CA GLU A 317 9.87 -1.56 1.37
C GLU A 317 9.56 -0.87 2.70
N ALA A 318 9.05 -1.61 3.68
CA ALA A 318 8.85 -1.01 5.01
C ALA A 318 10.20 -0.54 5.60
N PHE A 319 11.24 -1.35 5.40
CA PHE A 319 12.63 -1.06 5.74
C PHE A 319 13.56 -1.72 4.72
N ALA A 320 14.70 -1.12 4.43
CA ALA A 320 15.69 -1.71 3.53
C ALA A 320 16.21 -3.06 4.05
N SER A 321 16.44 -3.18 5.37
CA SER A 321 16.86 -4.44 6.00
C SER A 321 15.88 -5.58 5.74
N GLN A 322 14.58 -5.30 5.87
CA GLN A 322 13.52 -6.25 5.62
C GLN A 322 13.43 -6.64 4.16
N ALA A 323 13.43 -5.66 3.24
CA ALA A 323 13.31 -5.93 1.81
C ALA A 323 14.49 -6.79 1.30
N LEU A 324 15.72 -6.44 1.69
CA LEU A 324 16.92 -7.20 1.35
C LEU A 324 16.90 -8.63 1.91
N ALA A 325 16.45 -8.79 3.18
CA ALA A 325 16.33 -10.13 3.78
C ALA A 325 15.35 -11.01 3.00
N VAL A 326 14.21 -10.46 2.59
CA VAL A 326 13.19 -11.17 1.77
C VAL A 326 13.76 -11.54 0.40
N ILE A 327 14.36 -10.58 -0.33
CA ILE A 327 14.92 -10.80 -1.66
C ILE A 327 15.99 -11.91 -1.63
N ARG A 328 16.91 -11.85 -0.64
CA ARG A 328 17.98 -12.84 -0.47
C ARG A 328 17.44 -14.23 -0.09
N LYS A 329 16.46 -14.29 0.84
CA LYS A 329 15.90 -15.58 1.29
C LYS A 329 15.06 -16.29 0.26
N LEU A 330 14.34 -15.56 -0.58
CA LEU A 330 13.55 -16.10 -1.67
C LEU A 330 14.35 -16.22 -2.97
N GLU A 331 15.61 -15.78 -2.99
CA GLU A 331 16.47 -15.78 -4.18
C GLU A 331 15.81 -15.07 -5.39
N ILE A 332 15.05 -13.99 -5.11
CA ILE A 332 14.39 -13.22 -6.16
C ILE A 332 15.43 -12.41 -6.93
N ASN A 333 15.36 -12.42 -8.26
CA ASN A 333 16.16 -11.51 -9.07
C ASN A 333 15.84 -10.04 -8.71
N PRO A 334 16.79 -9.26 -8.19
CA PRO A 334 16.53 -7.88 -7.79
C PRO A 334 16.10 -6.94 -8.93
N ASP A 335 16.39 -7.31 -10.19
CA ASP A 335 16.04 -6.49 -11.35
C ASP A 335 14.53 -6.44 -11.64
N ILE A 336 13.79 -7.45 -11.17
CA ILE A 336 12.32 -7.50 -11.31
C ILE A 336 11.59 -6.94 -10.07
N VAL A 337 12.34 -6.52 -9.04
CA VAL A 337 11.75 -6.02 -7.78
C VAL A 337 11.67 -4.50 -7.81
N ASN A 338 10.46 -3.98 -7.54
CA ASN A 338 10.22 -2.54 -7.39
C ASN A 338 10.93 -1.73 -8.49
N ILE A 339 10.61 -2.05 -9.74
CA ILE A 339 11.31 -1.49 -10.92
C ILE A 339 11.17 0.04 -11.03
N ASN A 340 10.16 0.60 -10.38
CA ASN A 340 9.90 2.05 -10.31
C ASN A 340 10.14 2.64 -8.91
N GLY A 341 10.95 1.96 -8.09
CA GLY A 341 11.16 2.33 -6.68
C GLY A 341 10.03 1.87 -5.77
N GLY A 342 10.29 1.81 -4.48
CA GLY A 342 9.35 1.32 -3.47
C GLY A 342 9.08 2.33 -2.36
N ALA A 343 8.60 1.84 -1.22
CA ALA A 343 8.07 2.67 -0.14
C ALA A 343 9.11 3.56 0.56
N ILE A 344 10.39 3.23 0.49
CA ILE A 344 11.47 4.09 1.03
C ILE A 344 11.46 5.43 0.29
N ALA A 345 11.32 5.39 -1.03
CA ALA A 345 11.22 6.58 -1.87
C ALA A 345 9.80 7.13 -1.93
N LEU A 346 8.81 6.28 -2.23
CA LEU A 346 7.44 6.68 -2.56
C LEU A 346 6.52 6.84 -1.35
N GLY A 347 6.87 6.25 -0.19
CA GLY A 347 6.06 6.28 1.01
C GLY A 347 5.13 5.07 1.19
N HIS A 348 4.64 4.90 2.45
CA HIS A 348 3.88 3.74 2.90
C HIS A 348 2.66 4.15 3.72
N PRO A 349 1.57 4.63 3.08
CA PRO A 349 0.29 4.82 3.77
C PRO A 349 -0.32 3.44 4.05
N LEU A 350 -0.24 2.97 5.29
CA LEU A 350 -0.37 1.57 5.71
C LEU A 350 -1.55 0.83 5.07
N GLY A 351 -2.78 1.24 5.36
CA GLY A 351 -4.00 0.57 4.89
C GLY A 351 -4.22 0.65 3.37
N CYS A 352 -3.62 1.63 2.72
CA CYS A 352 -3.69 1.87 1.28
C CYS A 352 -2.66 1.04 0.48
N THR A 353 -1.50 0.73 1.09
CA THR A 353 -0.31 0.24 0.37
C THR A 353 -0.57 -0.98 -0.49
N GLY A 354 -1.26 -2.01 0.00
CA GLY A 354 -1.49 -3.22 -0.78
C GLY A 354 -2.26 -2.98 -2.10
N CYS A 355 -3.23 -2.07 -2.07
CA CYS A 355 -3.96 -1.67 -3.29
C CYS A 355 -3.09 -0.77 -4.19
N LYS A 356 -2.33 0.16 -3.62
CA LYS A 356 -1.36 0.99 -4.35
C LYS A 356 -0.38 0.12 -5.15
N LEU A 357 0.22 -0.89 -4.53
CA LEU A 357 1.15 -1.82 -5.18
C LEU A 357 0.45 -2.65 -6.27
N THR A 358 -0.81 -3.05 -6.03
CA THR A 358 -1.61 -3.76 -7.05
C THR A 358 -1.85 -2.90 -8.30
N ILE A 359 -2.19 -1.63 -8.12
CA ILE A 359 -2.35 -0.69 -9.24
C ILE A 359 -1.02 -0.51 -9.97
N GLN A 360 0.07 -0.32 -9.24
CA GLN A 360 1.41 -0.11 -9.78
C GLN A 360 1.84 -1.29 -10.65
N ILE A 361 1.82 -2.51 -10.09
CA ILE A 361 2.28 -3.69 -10.82
C ILE A 361 1.44 -3.99 -12.05
N THR A 362 0.12 -3.73 -11.97
CA THR A 362 -0.79 -3.92 -13.11
C THR A 362 -0.43 -2.98 -14.27
N GLN A 363 -0.10 -1.73 -14.00
CA GLN A 363 0.33 -0.77 -15.02
C GLN A 363 1.69 -1.13 -15.61
N ASP A 364 2.62 -1.57 -14.78
CA ASP A 364 3.95 -1.98 -15.22
C ASP A 364 3.90 -3.25 -16.05
N MET A 365 3.10 -4.25 -15.67
CA MET A 365 2.88 -5.45 -16.48
C MET A 365 2.27 -5.10 -17.85
N LYS A 366 1.31 -4.20 -17.89
CA LYS A 366 0.73 -3.72 -19.16
C LYS A 366 1.78 -3.01 -20.02
N ARG A 367 2.53 -2.05 -19.44
CA ARG A 367 3.55 -1.27 -20.15
C ARG A 367 4.68 -2.14 -20.71
N LEU A 368 5.09 -3.17 -19.96
CA LEU A 368 6.18 -4.07 -20.30
C LEU A 368 5.74 -5.38 -20.96
N GLN A 369 4.43 -5.54 -21.22
CA GLN A 369 3.84 -6.76 -21.78
C GLN A 369 4.20 -8.02 -20.97
N LYS A 370 4.16 -7.90 -19.65
CA LYS A 370 4.41 -8.96 -18.68
C LYS A 370 3.11 -9.60 -18.23
N LYS A 371 3.17 -10.88 -17.86
CA LYS A 371 1.97 -11.68 -17.57
C LYS A 371 1.67 -11.81 -16.09
N TYR A 372 2.65 -12.15 -15.28
CA TYR A 372 2.44 -12.43 -13.86
C TYR A 372 3.29 -11.54 -12.96
N GLY A 373 2.65 -10.99 -11.95
CA GLY A 373 3.32 -10.20 -10.91
C GLY A 373 2.95 -10.64 -9.51
N ILE A 374 3.84 -10.42 -8.55
CA ILE A 374 3.59 -10.60 -7.13
C ILE A 374 3.51 -9.24 -6.44
N VAL A 375 2.46 -9.04 -5.65
CA VAL A 375 2.36 -7.98 -4.65
C VAL A 375 2.52 -8.61 -3.28
N THR A 376 3.50 -8.16 -2.51
CA THR A 376 3.77 -8.73 -1.18
C THR A 376 4.19 -7.67 -0.17
N ALA A 377 3.84 -7.90 1.09
CA ALA A 377 4.17 -7.00 2.19
C ALA A 377 4.40 -7.79 3.49
N CYS A 378 5.35 -7.31 4.28
CA CYS A 378 5.43 -7.65 5.70
C CYS A 378 4.32 -6.93 6.46
N VAL A 379 3.89 -7.50 7.59
CA VAL A 379 2.73 -7.01 8.33
C VAL A 379 3.06 -6.99 9.82
N GLY A 380 2.76 -5.88 10.46
CA GLY A 380 2.91 -5.73 11.90
C GLY A 380 2.25 -6.87 12.69
N GLY A 381 2.81 -7.21 13.83
CA GLY A 381 2.36 -8.34 14.64
C GLY A 381 2.87 -9.71 14.17
N GLY A 382 3.81 -9.76 13.22
CA GLY A 382 4.43 -11.01 12.77
C GLY A 382 3.66 -11.74 11.69
N GLN A 383 3.36 -11.07 10.57
CA GLN A 383 2.67 -11.69 9.44
C GLN A 383 3.30 -11.25 8.10
N GLY A 384 2.92 -11.93 7.04
CA GLY A 384 3.14 -11.54 5.65
C GLY A 384 1.91 -11.82 4.80
N ILE A 385 1.80 -11.12 3.68
CA ILE A 385 0.80 -11.39 2.64
C ILE A 385 1.48 -11.42 1.28
N ALA A 386 0.94 -12.24 0.38
CA ALA A 386 1.34 -12.24 -1.03
C ALA A 386 0.13 -12.48 -1.93
N GLY A 387 -0.04 -11.64 -2.96
CA GLY A 387 -1.04 -11.79 -4.01
C GLY A 387 -0.36 -11.98 -5.36
N ILE A 388 -0.86 -12.93 -6.15
CA ILE A 388 -0.40 -13.16 -7.52
C ILE A 388 -1.40 -12.47 -8.45
N ILE A 389 -0.93 -11.52 -9.23
CA ILE A 389 -1.70 -10.74 -10.19
C ILE A 389 -1.39 -11.24 -11.60
N GLU A 390 -2.43 -11.51 -12.38
CA GLU A 390 -2.31 -11.80 -13.81
C GLU A 390 -2.78 -10.59 -14.63
N ASN A 391 -1.96 -10.18 -15.57
CA ASN A 391 -2.31 -9.18 -16.57
C ASN A 391 -3.22 -9.81 -17.65
N ILE A 392 -4.34 -9.16 -17.95
CA ILE A 392 -5.34 -9.66 -18.91
C ILE A 392 -5.25 -8.92 -20.27
N ASN A 393 -4.43 -7.85 -20.36
CA ASN A 393 -4.27 -7.05 -21.57
C ASN A 393 -3.35 -7.70 -22.61
#